data_ae8cb401e7b09696fd3b32489def6896
#
_entry.id   ae8cb401e7b09696fd3b32489def6896
#
_cell.length_a   1.000
_cell.length_b   1.000
_cell.length_c   1.000
_cell.angle_alpha   90.00
_cell.angle_beta   90.00
_cell.angle_gamma   90.00
#
_symmetry.space_group_name_H-M   'P 1'
#
loop_
_entity.id
_entity.type
_entity.pdbx_description
1 polymer ?
#
loop_
_entity_poly.entity_id
_entity_poly.type
_entity_poly.pdbx_seq_one_letter_code
_entity_poly.pdbx_strand_id
1 'polypeptide(L)'
;NTKGDKTMFQLRPYFPPDFSEQRFRNAPDAVCVPAPFDGVAPEHYHAMSIFPEYFKVNGQWLLAEESRMDCVAVYENGRIIVREFRLLRKGDLVFTGRTEDATDGIYVHPNGFREEEKEKETFAFRQNRSRETAFSRDYDELYDLLRYERDHGKIVWVMGPAFAFDHDARAAMAKLIENGYVHAILAGNALATHDLEAAYLKTALGQDIYTQRSVPNGHYHHLDT
;
A
#
# COMPACT_ATOMS: atom_id res chain seq x y z
N ASN A 1 17.78 7.84 37.32
CA ASN A 1 16.60 8.37 36.66
C ASN A 1 16.98 9.15 35.39
N THR A 2 17.40 8.49 34.34
CA THR A 2 17.53 9.05 32.99
C THR A 2 16.26 8.68 32.25
N LYS A 3 15.30 9.61 32.17
CA LYS A 3 14.22 9.57 31.20
C LYS A 3 14.90 9.62 29.83
N GLY A 4 14.98 8.48 29.13
CA GLY A 4 15.34 8.46 27.74
C GLY A 4 14.36 9.33 26.97
N ASP A 5 14.88 10.31 26.29
CA ASP A 5 14.17 11.15 25.35
C ASP A 5 13.59 10.21 24.28
N LYS A 6 12.28 9.90 24.38
CA LYS A 6 11.58 9.17 23.33
C LYS A 6 11.49 10.13 22.17
N THR A 7 12.41 9.98 21.23
CA THR A 7 12.27 10.64 19.92
C THR A 7 10.87 10.38 19.42
N MET A 8 10.10 11.44 19.30
CA MET A 8 8.73 11.39 18.77
C MET A 8 8.80 10.87 17.34
N PHE A 9 7.96 9.88 16.99
CA PHE A 9 7.88 9.37 15.63
C PHE A 9 7.67 10.52 14.64
N GLN A 10 8.43 10.53 13.57
CA GLN A 10 8.30 11.49 12.49
C GLN A 10 8.08 10.75 11.17
N LEU A 11 7.14 11.22 10.37
CA LEU A 11 6.97 10.73 9.01
C LEU A 11 8.24 10.96 8.22
N ARG A 12 8.67 9.95 7.47
CA ARG A 12 9.85 10.07 6.62
C ARG A 12 9.58 11.10 5.52
N PRO A 13 10.47 12.09 5.34
CA PRO A 13 10.33 13.06 4.27
C PRO A 13 10.54 12.36 2.92
N TYR A 14 9.89 12.90 1.90
CA TYR A 14 10.14 12.51 0.52
C TYR A 14 11.31 13.30 -0.05
N PHE A 15 12.27 12.60 -0.63
CA PHE A 15 13.40 13.19 -1.33
C PHE A 15 13.23 12.96 -2.83
N PRO A 16 12.89 14.00 -3.61
CA PRO A 16 12.77 13.87 -5.06
C PRO A 16 14.13 13.59 -5.71
N PRO A 17 14.15 12.98 -6.91
CA PRO A 17 15.38 12.79 -7.67
C PRO A 17 16.04 14.13 -8.01
N ASP A 18 17.37 14.14 -8.11
CA ASP A 18 18.09 15.28 -8.65
C ASP A 18 18.07 15.24 -10.19
N PHE A 19 17.10 15.91 -10.79
CA PHE A 19 16.97 15.97 -12.25
C PHE A 19 18.08 16.80 -12.94
N SER A 20 19.02 17.37 -12.21
CA SER A 20 20.23 17.98 -12.77
C SER A 20 21.30 16.98 -13.20
N GLU A 21 21.18 15.71 -12.77
CA GLU A 21 22.08 14.64 -13.21
C GLU A 21 22.04 14.44 -14.74
N GLN A 22 23.18 14.06 -15.32
CA GLN A 22 23.32 13.91 -16.76
C GLN A 22 22.35 12.90 -17.37
N ARG A 23 22.07 11.80 -16.66
CA ARG A 23 21.12 10.77 -17.13
C ARG A 23 19.73 11.34 -17.34
N PHE A 24 19.23 12.21 -16.46
CA PHE A 24 17.92 12.83 -16.58
C PHE A 24 17.87 13.95 -17.62
N ARG A 25 18.95 14.74 -17.71
CA ARG A 25 19.04 15.79 -18.73
C ARG A 25 19.05 15.23 -20.15
N ASN A 26 19.79 14.14 -20.36
CA ASN A 26 19.94 13.49 -21.67
C ASN A 26 18.79 12.55 -22.02
N ALA A 27 17.92 12.21 -21.07
CA ALA A 27 16.75 11.34 -21.34
C ALA A 27 15.85 11.97 -22.41
N PRO A 28 15.27 11.18 -23.30
CA PRO A 28 14.23 11.66 -24.22
C PRO A 28 12.95 12.01 -23.47
N ASP A 29 12.02 12.67 -24.14
CA ASP A 29 10.65 12.75 -23.66
C ASP A 29 9.99 11.38 -23.75
N ALA A 30 9.15 11.05 -22.76
CA ALA A 30 8.38 9.81 -22.74
C ALA A 30 7.33 9.80 -23.86
N VAL A 31 7.12 8.64 -24.47
CA VAL A 31 6.21 8.47 -25.59
C VAL A 31 4.80 8.18 -25.09
N CYS A 32 3.80 8.88 -25.61
CA CYS A 32 2.39 8.58 -25.41
C CYS A 32 1.76 8.02 -26.67
N VAL A 33 0.92 7.00 -26.52
CA VAL A 33 0.14 6.39 -27.60
C VAL A 33 -1.35 6.42 -27.23
N PRO A 34 -2.24 6.81 -28.14
CA PRO A 34 -3.66 6.80 -27.85
C PRO A 34 -4.19 5.40 -27.55
N ALA A 35 -5.01 5.27 -26.52
CA ALA A 35 -5.73 4.03 -26.23
C ALA A 35 -6.61 3.64 -27.43
N PRO A 36 -6.51 2.40 -27.94
CA PRO A 36 -7.20 1.99 -29.17
C PRO A 36 -8.73 1.87 -28.98
N PHE A 37 -9.16 1.48 -27.79
CA PHE A 37 -10.56 1.30 -27.43
C PHE A 37 -10.77 1.61 -25.96
N ASP A 38 -12.02 1.77 -25.54
CA ASP A 38 -12.39 1.88 -24.14
C ASP A 38 -11.93 0.62 -23.38
N GLY A 39 -11.28 0.82 -22.24
CA GLY A 39 -10.77 -0.26 -21.39
C GLY A 39 -9.54 -1.01 -21.92
N VAL A 40 -8.93 -0.56 -23.02
CA VAL A 40 -7.79 -1.24 -23.66
C VAL A 40 -6.59 -0.30 -23.75
N ALA A 41 -5.48 -0.68 -23.12
CA ALA A 41 -4.22 0.02 -23.25
C ALA A 41 -3.53 -0.29 -24.60
N PRO A 42 -2.71 0.63 -25.14
CA PRO A 42 -1.89 0.35 -26.32
C PRO A 42 -0.81 -0.70 -26.03
N GLU A 43 -0.24 -1.27 -27.07
CA GLU A 43 0.93 -2.15 -26.91
C GLU A 43 2.10 -1.43 -26.23
N HIS A 44 2.89 -2.15 -25.46
CA HIS A 44 4.04 -1.64 -24.71
C HIS A 44 3.71 -0.53 -23.72
N TYR A 45 2.47 -0.44 -23.25
CA TYR A 45 2.10 0.51 -22.21
C TYR A 45 3.02 0.37 -20.99
N HIS A 46 3.25 1.48 -20.29
CA HIS A 46 3.94 1.47 -19.02
C HIS A 46 2.96 1.08 -17.90
N ALA A 47 3.27 0.00 -17.18
CA ALA A 47 2.52 -0.43 -16.01
C ALA A 47 3.06 0.29 -14.76
N MET A 48 2.19 1.02 -14.07
CA MET A 48 2.55 1.75 -12.86
C MET A 48 2.93 0.79 -11.72
N SER A 49 3.92 1.20 -10.93
CA SER A 49 4.36 0.52 -9.72
C SER A 49 3.76 1.16 -8.45
N ILE A 50 4.21 0.70 -7.28
CA ILE A 50 3.87 1.31 -5.98
C ILE A 50 4.76 2.48 -5.60
N PHE A 51 5.77 2.80 -6.42
CA PHE A 51 6.73 3.86 -6.15
C PHE A 51 6.34 5.16 -6.84
N PRO A 52 6.88 6.32 -6.42
CA PRO A 52 6.77 7.54 -7.18
C PRO A 52 7.40 7.39 -8.57
N GLU A 53 6.67 7.80 -9.60
CA GLU A 53 7.10 7.69 -10.99
C GLU A 53 7.07 9.04 -11.69
N TYR A 54 8.10 9.30 -12.46
CA TYR A 54 8.29 10.54 -13.19
C TYR A 54 8.35 10.28 -14.69
N PHE A 55 7.70 11.14 -15.43
CA PHE A 55 7.64 11.08 -16.88
C PHE A 55 8.16 12.39 -17.46
N LYS A 56 9.07 12.32 -18.42
CA LYS A 56 9.61 13.51 -19.08
C LYS A 56 8.69 13.92 -20.22
N VAL A 57 8.15 15.13 -20.16
CA VAL A 57 7.24 15.69 -21.15
C VAL A 57 7.68 17.10 -21.48
N ASN A 58 7.93 17.40 -22.75
CA ASN A 58 8.44 18.70 -23.20
C ASN A 58 9.69 19.15 -22.45
N GLY A 59 10.59 18.22 -22.20
CA GLY A 59 11.85 18.46 -21.49
C GLY A 59 11.74 18.59 -19.97
N GLN A 60 10.54 18.48 -19.39
CA GLN A 60 10.29 18.58 -17.94
C GLN A 60 9.89 17.24 -17.35
N TRP A 61 10.41 16.94 -16.15
CA TRP A 61 10.02 15.75 -15.38
C TRP A 61 8.77 16.04 -14.55
N LEU A 62 7.69 15.32 -14.82
CA LEU A 62 6.42 15.43 -14.13
C LEU A 62 6.19 14.19 -13.28
N LEU A 63 5.83 14.38 -12.01
CA LEU A 63 5.45 13.30 -11.11
C LEU A 63 4.03 12.83 -11.42
N ALA A 64 3.81 11.52 -11.46
CA ALA A 64 2.47 10.94 -11.48
C ALA A 64 1.70 11.32 -10.20
N GLU A 65 0.41 11.59 -10.32
CA GLU A 65 -0.41 12.06 -9.19
C GLU A 65 -0.62 10.99 -8.11
N GLU A 66 -0.50 9.73 -8.50
CA GLU A 66 -0.66 8.59 -7.61
C GLU A 66 0.44 7.55 -7.88
N SER A 67 0.79 6.78 -6.83
CA SER A 67 1.60 5.57 -6.95
C SER A 67 0.67 4.37 -6.76
N ARG A 68 0.21 3.77 -7.85
CA ARG A 68 -0.81 2.73 -7.82
C ARG A 68 -0.51 1.62 -8.80
N MET A 69 -0.21 0.43 -8.27
CA MET A 69 0.10 -0.76 -9.05
C MET A 69 -1.09 -1.18 -9.93
N ASP A 70 -0.78 -1.88 -11.03
CA ASP A 70 -1.76 -2.42 -11.97
C ASP A 70 -2.65 -1.36 -12.65
N CYS A 71 -2.13 -0.17 -12.78
CA CYS A 71 -2.73 0.95 -13.49
C CYS A 71 -1.81 1.42 -14.63
N VAL A 72 -2.28 2.34 -15.42
CA VAL A 72 -1.51 3.00 -16.48
C VAL A 72 -1.42 4.50 -16.24
N ALA A 73 -0.32 5.11 -16.70
CA ALA A 73 -0.15 6.55 -16.70
C ALA A 73 -0.75 7.15 -17.98
N VAL A 74 -1.57 8.18 -17.82
CA VAL A 74 -2.21 8.92 -18.91
C VAL A 74 -1.80 10.38 -18.85
N TYR A 75 -1.37 10.95 -19.97
CA TYR A 75 -1.12 12.39 -20.06
C TYR A 75 -2.40 13.14 -20.35
N GLU A 76 -2.79 14.02 -19.46
CA GLU A 76 -4.02 14.81 -19.60
C GLU A 76 -3.81 16.22 -19.04
N ASN A 77 -4.01 17.24 -19.87
CA ASN A 77 -3.95 18.66 -19.47
C ASN A 77 -2.68 19.08 -18.71
N GLY A 78 -1.52 18.56 -19.12
CA GLY A 78 -0.24 18.88 -18.48
C GLY A 78 0.06 18.07 -17.20
N ARG A 79 -0.75 17.07 -16.87
CA ARG A 79 -0.66 16.24 -15.68
C ARG A 79 -0.52 14.76 -16.04
N ILE A 80 0.03 13.98 -15.14
CA ILE A 80 0.15 12.53 -15.28
C ILE A 80 -0.90 11.88 -14.38
N ILE A 81 -2.01 11.48 -14.97
CA ILE A 81 -3.14 10.84 -14.28
C ILE A 81 -2.93 9.33 -14.27
N VAL A 82 -3.20 8.68 -13.14
CA VAL A 82 -3.13 7.22 -13.02
C VAL A 82 -4.53 6.62 -13.15
N ARG A 83 -4.71 5.72 -14.13
CA ARG A 83 -6.00 5.10 -14.43
C ARG A 83 -5.95 3.59 -14.39
N GLU A 84 -7.00 2.97 -13.85
CA GLU A 84 -7.25 1.55 -14.05
C GLU A 84 -7.61 1.29 -15.53
N PHE A 85 -7.22 0.13 -16.07
CA PHE A 85 -7.48 -0.24 -17.46
C PHE A 85 -8.96 -0.07 -17.84
N ARG A 86 -9.88 -0.53 -16.99
CA ARG A 86 -11.33 -0.44 -17.22
C ARG A 86 -11.87 0.98 -17.37
N LEU A 87 -11.12 1.97 -16.90
CA LEU A 87 -11.50 3.38 -16.93
C LEU A 87 -10.88 4.13 -18.12
N LEU A 88 -10.00 3.48 -18.89
CA LEU A 88 -9.46 4.06 -20.12
C LEU A 88 -10.57 4.35 -21.11
N ARG A 89 -10.43 5.48 -21.81
CA ARG A 89 -11.27 5.85 -22.95
C ARG A 89 -10.44 5.82 -24.21
N LYS A 90 -11.09 5.45 -25.32
CA LYS A 90 -10.45 5.52 -26.64
C LYS A 90 -9.89 6.92 -26.87
N GLY A 91 -8.60 6.98 -27.21
CA GLY A 91 -7.89 8.24 -27.45
C GLY A 91 -7.15 8.81 -26.24
N ASP A 92 -7.32 8.26 -25.03
CA ASP A 92 -6.49 8.62 -23.89
C ASP A 92 -5.01 8.43 -24.22
N LEU A 93 -4.18 9.42 -23.96
CA LEU A 93 -2.75 9.39 -24.25
C LEU A 93 -2.02 8.61 -23.15
N VAL A 94 -1.82 7.31 -23.39
CA VAL A 94 -1.18 6.39 -22.45
C VAL A 94 0.32 6.36 -22.68
N PHE A 95 1.11 6.49 -21.62
CA PHE A 95 2.56 6.36 -21.70
C PHE A 95 2.97 4.93 -22.05
N THR A 96 3.96 4.83 -22.95
CA THR A 96 4.55 3.57 -23.39
C THR A 96 6.04 3.54 -23.09
N GLY A 97 6.57 2.34 -22.86
CA GLY A 97 7.96 2.11 -22.47
C GLY A 97 8.01 1.17 -21.26
N ARG A 98 9.05 0.36 -21.17
CA ARG A 98 9.20 -0.64 -20.09
C ARG A 98 10.49 -0.45 -19.28
N THR A 99 11.22 0.62 -19.53
CA THR A 99 12.37 0.97 -18.71
C THR A 99 11.93 1.86 -17.55
N GLU A 100 12.68 1.80 -16.48
CA GLU A 100 12.39 2.50 -15.22
C GLU A 100 13.55 3.41 -14.79
N ASP A 101 14.58 3.51 -15.63
CA ASP A 101 15.87 4.13 -15.34
C ASP A 101 16.08 5.48 -16.04
N ALA A 102 15.06 6.04 -16.63
CA ALA A 102 15.00 7.26 -17.43
C ALA A 102 15.35 7.10 -18.93
N THR A 103 15.78 5.93 -19.40
CA THR A 103 16.19 5.74 -20.80
C THR A 103 15.07 5.98 -21.81
N ASP A 104 13.81 5.68 -21.42
CA ASP A 104 12.60 5.94 -22.23
C ASP A 104 11.85 7.21 -21.78
N GLY A 105 12.49 8.08 -20.99
CA GLY A 105 11.82 9.24 -20.41
C GLY A 105 10.89 8.90 -19.23
N ILE A 106 10.99 7.69 -18.69
CA ILE A 106 10.24 7.21 -17.53
C ILE A 106 11.23 6.84 -16.43
N TYR A 107 10.98 7.34 -15.22
CA TYR A 107 11.84 7.05 -14.07
C TYR A 107 11.00 6.65 -12.86
N VAL A 108 11.24 5.43 -12.36
CA VAL A 108 10.68 4.92 -11.11
C VAL A 108 11.63 5.23 -9.97
N HIS A 109 11.14 5.83 -8.89
CA HIS A 109 11.96 6.30 -7.77
C HIS A 109 11.74 5.50 -6.47
N PRO A 110 12.34 4.30 -6.33
CA PRO A 110 12.08 3.42 -5.20
C PRO A 110 12.68 3.90 -3.88
N ASN A 111 13.62 4.83 -3.92
CA ASN A 111 14.39 5.27 -2.76
C ASN A 111 13.94 6.64 -2.19
N GLY A 112 12.84 7.19 -2.68
CA GLY A 112 12.39 8.53 -2.31
C GLY A 112 12.11 8.75 -0.82
N PHE A 113 11.88 7.68 -0.04
CA PHE A 113 11.63 7.72 1.40
C PHE A 113 12.75 7.04 2.22
N ARG A 114 13.86 6.66 1.58
CA ARG A 114 15.02 6.11 2.30
C ARG A 114 15.95 7.25 2.69
N GLU A 115 16.40 7.23 3.94
CA GLU A 115 17.61 7.97 4.28
C GLU A 115 18.75 7.40 3.45
N GLU A 116 19.57 8.27 2.82
CA GLU A 116 20.87 7.82 2.31
C GLU A 116 21.58 7.13 3.48
N GLU A 117 21.81 5.84 3.35
CA GLU A 117 22.70 5.14 4.25
C GLU A 117 24.07 5.84 4.10
N LYS A 118 24.32 6.83 4.94
CA LYS A 118 25.71 7.17 5.26
C LYS A 118 26.30 5.86 5.73
N GLU A 119 27.24 5.32 4.95
CA GLU A 119 28.05 4.17 5.29
C GLU A 119 28.53 4.32 6.74
N LYS A 120 27.69 3.92 7.67
CA LYS A 120 28.12 3.59 9.00
C LYS A 120 28.66 2.17 8.91
N GLU A 121 29.93 2.05 8.56
CA GLU A 121 30.79 1.01 9.09
C GLU A 121 30.63 1.02 10.62
N THR A 122 29.60 0.39 11.08
CA THR A 122 29.50 -0.01 12.46
C THR A 122 29.06 -1.46 12.42
N PHE A 123 29.99 -2.34 12.71
CA PHE A 123 29.72 -3.62 13.31
C PHE A 123 28.91 -3.37 14.57
N ALA A 124 27.61 -3.09 14.40
CA ALA A 124 26.67 -3.13 15.48
C ALA A 124 26.47 -4.59 15.79
N PHE A 125 27.13 -5.07 16.81
CA PHE A 125 26.70 -6.27 17.53
C PHE A 125 25.24 -6.09 17.82
N ARG A 126 24.39 -6.86 17.12
CA ARG A 126 22.95 -6.90 17.32
C ARG A 126 22.71 -7.44 18.72
N GLN A 127 22.57 -6.53 19.67
CA GLN A 127 22.16 -6.88 21.02
C GLN A 127 20.66 -7.25 20.98
N ASN A 128 20.39 -8.53 21.27
CA ASN A 128 19.16 -9.06 21.84
C ASN A 128 17.85 -9.00 21.03
N ARG A 129 17.86 -9.24 19.72
CA ARG A 129 16.64 -9.68 19.05
C ARG A 129 16.91 -10.96 18.29
N SER A 130 16.11 -11.99 18.61
CA SER A 130 16.12 -13.29 17.95
C SER A 130 16.07 -13.13 16.42
N ARG A 131 16.88 -13.92 15.71
CA ARG A 131 16.90 -13.99 14.25
C ARG A 131 15.59 -14.53 13.64
N GLU A 132 14.58 -14.79 14.44
CA GLU A 132 13.40 -15.54 14.04
C GLU A 132 12.40 -14.71 13.20
N THR A 133 12.51 -13.38 13.13
CA THR A 133 11.70 -12.58 12.23
C THR A 133 12.52 -11.54 11.50
N ALA A 134 12.68 -11.72 10.18
CA ALA A 134 13.27 -10.73 9.29
C ALA A 134 12.52 -9.37 9.32
N PHE A 135 11.29 -9.36 9.82
CA PHE A 135 10.35 -8.23 9.80
C PHE A 135 10.14 -7.55 11.16
N SER A 136 10.90 -7.92 12.22
CA SER A 136 10.66 -7.33 13.55
C SER A 136 10.85 -5.82 13.62
N ARG A 137 11.75 -5.24 12.80
CA ARG A 137 11.92 -3.78 12.68
C ARG A 137 10.73 -3.13 12.01
N ASP A 138 10.19 -3.79 10.98
CA ASP A 138 9.06 -3.29 10.22
C ASP A 138 7.80 -3.24 11.09
N TYR A 139 7.62 -4.23 11.98
CA TYR A 139 6.52 -4.20 12.95
C TYR A 139 6.67 -3.08 13.98
N ASP A 140 7.88 -2.83 14.49
CA ASP A 140 8.10 -1.72 15.42
C ASP A 140 7.79 -0.37 14.74
N GLU A 141 8.24 -0.18 13.50
CA GLU A 141 7.93 1.02 12.71
C GLU A 141 6.42 1.15 12.44
N LEU A 142 5.73 0.04 12.15
CA LEU A 142 4.28 0.01 11.97
C LEU A 142 3.55 0.40 13.26
N TYR A 143 3.99 -0.11 14.41
CA TYR A 143 3.38 0.26 15.70
C TYR A 143 3.57 1.74 16.01
N ASP A 144 4.74 2.31 15.72
CA ASP A 144 5.00 3.73 15.93
C ASP A 144 4.19 4.59 14.95
N LEU A 145 4.04 4.16 13.69
CA LEU A 145 3.16 4.79 12.71
C LEU A 145 1.70 4.77 13.19
N LEU A 146 1.18 3.64 13.63
CA LEU A 146 -0.19 3.53 14.14
C LEU A 146 -0.43 4.45 15.34
N ARG A 147 0.54 4.57 16.26
CA ARG A 147 0.45 5.49 17.40
C ARG A 147 0.42 6.94 16.95
N TYR A 148 1.25 7.28 15.96
CA TYR A 148 1.28 8.62 15.40
C TYR A 148 -0.03 8.96 14.69
N GLU A 149 -0.51 8.08 13.81
CA GLU A 149 -1.71 8.30 13.00
C GLU A 149 -3.01 8.30 13.84
N ARG A 150 -3.03 7.61 14.98
CA ARG A 150 -4.15 7.71 15.92
C ARG A 150 -4.43 9.14 16.34
N ASP A 151 -3.37 9.91 16.59
CA ASP A 151 -3.46 11.25 17.19
C ASP A 151 -3.39 12.37 16.12
N HIS A 152 -2.84 12.10 14.92
CA HIS A 152 -2.56 13.12 13.90
C HIS A 152 -3.26 12.86 12.56
N GLY A 153 -3.63 11.62 12.27
CA GLY A 153 -4.18 11.22 10.98
C GLY A 153 -5.50 10.49 11.07
N LYS A 154 -5.71 9.59 10.12
CA LYS A 154 -6.88 8.70 10.06
C LYS A 154 -6.46 7.29 9.69
N ILE A 155 -6.86 6.33 10.50
CA ILE A 155 -6.59 4.92 10.28
C ILE A 155 -7.86 4.29 9.74
N VAL A 156 -7.81 3.79 8.52
CA VAL A 156 -8.91 3.07 7.85
C VAL A 156 -8.49 1.62 7.66
N TRP A 157 -9.28 0.71 8.19
CA TRP A 157 -9.07 -0.72 8.05
C TRP A 157 -9.89 -1.27 6.90
N VAL A 158 -9.21 -1.88 5.91
CA VAL A 158 -9.86 -2.57 4.79
C VAL A 158 -9.77 -4.06 5.05
N MET A 159 -10.91 -4.71 5.31
CA MET A 159 -10.93 -6.06 5.89
C MET A 159 -11.75 -7.03 5.05
N GLY A 160 -11.22 -8.26 4.93
CA GLY A 160 -11.94 -9.39 4.38
C GLY A 160 -12.61 -10.26 5.46
N PRO A 161 -13.43 -11.25 5.08
CA PRO A 161 -14.20 -12.09 6.01
C PRO A 161 -13.33 -13.00 6.87
N ALA A 162 -12.16 -13.41 6.39
CA ALA A 162 -11.26 -14.32 7.11
C ALA A 162 -10.85 -13.82 8.49
N PHE A 163 -10.85 -12.52 8.69
CA PHE A 163 -10.58 -11.90 9.98
C PHE A 163 -11.56 -12.32 11.08
N ALA A 164 -12.85 -12.51 10.73
CA ALA A 164 -13.89 -12.90 11.68
C ALA A 164 -13.85 -14.38 12.07
N PHE A 165 -13.01 -15.19 11.42
CA PHE A 165 -12.92 -16.64 11.66
C PHE A 165 -12.11 -17.00 12.90
N ASP A 166 -11.34 -16.03 13.44
CA ASP A 166 -10.47 -16.23 14.58
C ASP A 166 -10.90 -15.36 15.76
N HIS A 167 -11.11 -15.99 16.91
CA HIS A 167 -11.50 -15.32 18.15
C HIS A 167 -10.47 -14.27 18.59
N ASP A 168 -9.18 -14.60 18.53
CA ASP A 168 -8.11 -13.72 19.03
C ASP A 168 -7.97 -12.48 18.14
N ALA A 169 -8.12 -12.64 16.81
CA ALA A 169 -8.14 -11.54 15.88
C ALA A 169 -9.32 -10.58 16.13
N ARG A 170 -10.52 -11.13 16.40
CA ARG A 170 -11.70 -10.34 16.76
C ARG A 170 -11.49 -9.57 18.07
N ALA A 171 -10.95 -10.25 19.10
CA ALA A 171 -10.67 -9.62 20.39
C ALA A 171 -9.59 -8.53 20.28
N ALA A 172 -8.57 -8.74 19.45
CA ALA A 172 -7.54 -7.73 19.16
C ALA A 172 -8.13 -6.49 18.47
N MET A 173 -9.00 -6.69 17.49
CA MET A 173 -9.67 -5.58 16.79
C MET A 173 -10.58 -4.79 17.73
N ALA A 174 -11.34 -5.45 18.59
CA ALA A 174 -12.14 -4.78 19.60
C ALA A 174 -11.28 -3.83 20.48
N LYS A 175 -10.11 -4.30 20.91
CA LYS A 175 -9.17 -3.47 21.66
C LYS A 175 -8.61 -2.30 20.84
N LEU A 176 -8.34 -2.49 19.56
CA LEU A 176 -7.90 -1.41 18.68
C LEU A 176 -8.98 -0.34 18.52
N ILE A 177 -10.26 -0.75 18.40
CA ILE A 177 -11.40 0.17 18.35
C ILE A 177 -11.52 0.95 19.67
N GLU A 178 -11.53 0.26 20.81
CA GLU A 178 -11.63 0.86 22.14
C GLU A 178 -10.51 1.87 22.43
N ASN A 179 -9.32 1.65 21.87
CA ASN A 179 -8.14 2.49 22.08
C ASN A 179 -7.95 3.55 20.97
N GLY A 180 -8.92 3.75 20.07
CA GLY A 180 -8.92 4.82 19.08
C GLY A 180 -8.04 4.57 17.85
N TYR A 181 -7.63 3.33 17.58
CA TYR A 181 -6.83 2.97 16.40
C TYR A 181 -7.68 2.63 15.16
N VAL A 182 -8.99 2.87 15.21
CA VAL A 182 -9.91 2.58 14.11
C VAL A 182 -10.81 3.79 13.89
N HIS A 183 -10.57 4.52 12.81
CA HIS A 183 -11.40 5.66 12.43
C HIS A 183 -12.52 5.26 11.46
N ALA A 184 -12.26 4.24 10.64
CA ALA A 184 -13.25 3.64 9.76
C ALA A 184 -12.89 2.19 9.44
N ILE A 185 -13.90 1.39 9.11
CA ILE A 185 -13.75 0.04 8.56
C ILE A 185 -14.45 0.00 7.21
N LEU A 186 -13.72 -0.46 6.18
CA LEU A 186 -14.25 -0.77 4.87
C LEU A 186 -14.26 -2.29 4.70
N ALA A 187 -15.44 -2.86 4.52
CA ALA A 187 -15.58 -4.30 4.39
C ALA A 187 -16.78 -4.65 3.52
N GLY A 188 -16.76 -5.85 2.94
CA GLY A 188 -17.93 -6.42 2.29
C GLY A 188 -18.93 -7.01 3.29
N ASN A 189 -20.13 -7.36 2.80
CA ASN A 189 -21.17 -8.00 3.58
C ASN A 189 -20.73 -9.31 4.25
N ALA A 190 -19.82 -10.05 3.63
CA ALA A 190 -19.30 -11.30 4.16
C ALA A 190 -18.59 -11.13 5.52
N LEU A 191 -17.84 -10.04 5.73
CA LEU A 191 -17.27 -9.76 7.05
C LEU A 191 -18.38 -9.60 8.10
N ALA A 192 -19.37 -8.77 7.81
CA ALA A 192 -20.47 -8.50 8.75
C ALA A 192 -21.25 -9.78 9.10
N THR A 193 -21.58 -10.60 8.11
CA THR A 193 -22.28 -11.88 8.31
C THR A 193 -21.47 -12.81 9.21
N HIS A 194 -20.19 -13.04 8.92
CA HIS A 194 -19.37 -13.94 9.73
C HIS A 194 -19.06 -13.40 11.11
N ASP A 195 -18.94 -12.09 11.26
CA ASP A 195 -18.76 -11.49 12.59
C ASP A 195 -20.03 -11.66 13.46
N LEU A 196 -21.21 -11.50 12.88
CA LEU A 196 -22.49 -11.78 13.56
C LEU A 196 -22.64 -13.27 13.88
N GLU A 197 -22.35 -14.17 12.94
CA GLU A 197 -22.32 -15.61 13.18
C GLU A 197 -21.41 -15.96 14.37
N ALA A 198 -20.18 -15.43 14.36
CA ALA A 198 -19.22 -15.65 15.44
C ALA A 198 -19.71 -15.08 16.79
N ALA A 199 -20.37 -13.91 16.77
CA ALA A 199 -20.88 -13.29 17.98
C ALA A 199 -22.04 -14.08 18.61
N TYR A 200 -23.01 -14.52 17.79
CA TYR A 200 -24.21 -15.18 18.26
C TYR A 200 -24.06 -16.69 18.42
N LEU A 201 -23.46 -17.35 17.45
CA LEU A 201 -23.44 -18.81 17.34
C LEU A 201 -22.08 -19.42 17.68
N LYS A 202 -21.05 -18.57 17.89
CA LYS A 202 -19.67 -18.99 18.19
C LYS A 202 -19.04 -19.84 17.09
N THR A 203 -19.52 -19.69 15.85
CA THR A 203 -19.03 -20.38 14.67
C THR A 203 -18.61 -19.40 13.59
N ALA A 204 -17.76 -19.86 12.67
CA ALA A 204 -17.45 -19.19 11.42
C ALA A 204 -17.40 -20.26 10.31
N LEU A 205 -18.21 -20.11 9.26
CA LEU A 205 -18.40 -21.13 8.23
C LEU A 205 -18.69 -22.52 8.82
N GLY A 206 -19.47 -22.58 9.92
CA GLY A 206 -19.83 -23.81 10.59
C GLY A 206 -18.74 -24.45 11.42
N GLN A 207 -17.64 -23.78 11.65
CA GLN A 207 -16.57 -24.22 12.56
C GLN A 207 -16.57 -23.36 13.83
N ASP A 208 -16.34 -24.00 14.97
CA ASP A 208 -16.18 -23.30 16.24
C ASP A 208 -14.97 -22.34 16.19
N ILE A 209 -15.17 -21.08 16.57
CA ILE A 209 -14.14 -20.02 16.43
C ILE A 209 -12.96 -20.15 17.42
N TYR A 210 -13.08 -21.00 18.44
CA TYR A 210 -12.02 -21.24 19.41
C TYR A 210 -11.21 -22.51 19.09
N THR A 211 -11.94 -23.60 18.77
CA THR A 211 -11.33 -24.91 18.55
C THR A 211 -11.04 -25.23 17.10
N GLN A 212 -11.59 -24.44 16.17
CA GLN A 212 -11.53 -24.65 14.71
C GLN A 212 -12.10 -26.02 14.28
N ARG A 213 -12.95 -26.64 15.09
CA ARG A 213 -13.59 -27.92 14.78
C ARG A 213 -14.97 -27.70 14.19
N SER A 214 -15.36 -28.57 13.26
CA SER A 214 -16.70 -28.58 12.71
C SER A 214 -17.76 -28.81 13.76
N VAL A 215 -18.83 -28.02 13.70
CA VAL A 215 -20.01 -28.15 14.58
C VAL A 215 -21.10 -28.88 13.80
N PRO A 216 -21.85 -29.81 14.43
CA PRO A 216 -23.00 -30.45 13.77
C PRO A 216 -23.97 -29.43 13.21
N ASN A 217 -24.36 -29.57 11.94
CA ASN A 217 -25.20 -28.63 11.18
C ASN A 217 -24.65 -27.19 11.11
N GLY A 218 -23.37 -26.99 11.39
CA GLY A 218 -22.74 -25.67 11.45
C GLY A 218 -22.87 -24.86 10.15
N HIS A 219 -22.98 -25.52 8.99
CA HIS A 219 -23.18 -24.81 7.72
C HIS A 219 -24.51 -24.02 7.64
N TYR A 220 -25.51 -24.38 8.43
CA TYR A 220 -26.74 -23.59 8.53
C TYR A 220 -26.57 -22.31 9.36
N HIS A 221 -25.61 -22.26 10.27
CA HIS A 221 -25.36 -21.09 11.10
C HIS A 221 -25.08 -19.84 10.25
N HIS A 222 -24.30 -20.02 9.18
CA HIS A 222 -24.01 -18.96 8.25
C HIS A 222 -25.24 -18.51 7.44
N LEU A 223 -26.12 -19.45 7.10
CA LEU A 223 -27.36 -19.16 6.35
C LEU A 223 -28.44 -18.48 7.22
N ASP A 224 -28.43 -18.79 8.50
CA ASP A 224 -29.43 -18.28 9.46
C ASP A 224 -29.02 -16.91 10.03
N THR A 225 -27.76 -16.48 9.82
CA THR A 225 -27.26 -15.18 10.25
C THR A 225 -27.56 -14.09 9.25
#